data_97c34aa78032035b6cd4957d321ed120
#
_entry.id   97c34aa78032035b6cd4957d321ed120
#
_cell.length_a   1.000
_cell.length_b   1.000
_cell.length_c   1.000
_cell.angle_alpha   90.00
_cell.angle_beta   90.00
_cell.angle_gamma   90.00
#
_symmetry.space_group_name_H-M   'P 1'
#
loop_
_entity.id
_entity.type
_entity.pdbx_description
1 polymer ?
#
loop_
_entity_poly.entity_id
_entity_poly.type
_entity_poly.pdbx_seq_one_letter_code
_entity_poly.pdbx_strand_id
1 'polypeptide(L)'
;MVLFLNREINCELQDTVLVDTGLYEGSRECVRHLSKNGCRNFIYLDKLGKPCDRDIHLKGFLDQVKDLGIVFAPEQKISGCENIKELEEKLRSLLEKNSSIDAVVARYDELAAVALSVARKMGKKVPDDLSVIGFDNDFISNYVSPALTTVEIQKEEVAKSAMEALLSLIRHDGVDKKISFTARLVIRESTGKKCYCKQ
;
A
#
# COMPACT_ATOMS: atom_id res chain seq x y z
N MET A 1 9.83 27.70 8.62
CA MET A 1 10.32 26.75 7.57
C MET A 1 9.91 25.34 7.93
N VAL A 2 9.13 24.68 7.09
CA VAL A 2 8.64 23.30 7.32
C VAL A 2 8.58 22.56 5.98
N LEU A 3 9.00 21.29 5.98
CA LEU A 3 8.84 20.38 4.85
C LEU A 3 7.82 19.31 5.24
N PHE A 4 6.80 19.11 4.40
CA PHE A 4 5.79 18.10 4.59
C PHE A 4 5.94 16.96 3.57
N LEU A 5 5.89 15.71 4.05
CA LEU A 5 5.83 14.54 3.20
C LEU A 5 4.40 14.00 3.18
N ASN A 6 3.83 13.85 1.96
CA ASN A 6 2.55 13.18 1.74
C ASN A 6 1.39 13.69 2.60
N ARG A 7 1.33 14.98 2.89
CA ARG A 7 0.23 15.58 3.65
C ARG A 7 -0.54 16.59 2.82
N GLU A 8 -1.86 16.53 2.89
CA GLU A 8 -2.70 17.63 2.44
C GLU A 8 -2.55 18.79 3.42
N ILE A 9 -2.10 19.93 2.94
CA ILE A 9 -1.98 21.17 3.74
C ILE A 9 -3.16 22.05 3.35
N ASN A 10 -4.07 22.27 4.30
CA ASN A 10 -5.26 23.09 4.09
C ASN A 10 -5.03 24.58 4.42
N CYS A 11 -3.78 25.02 4.56
CA CYS A 11 -3.45 26.41 4.84
C CYS A 11 -2.21 26.84 4.05
N GLU A 12 -2.23 28.08 3.58
CA GLU A 12 -1.03 28.70 3.00
C GLU A 12 -0.07 29.07 4.13
N LEU A 13 0.85 28.16 4.42
CA LEU A 13 1.95 28.44 5.32
C LEU A 13 3.09 29.08 4.52
N GLN A 14 3.62 30.20 5.00
CA GLN A 14 4.85 30.76 4.45
C GLN A 14 6.02 29.80 4.74
N ASP A 15 6.98 29.74 3.84
CA ASP A 15 8.19 28.92 3.96
C ASP A 15 7.90 27.41 4.15
N THR A 16 7.01 26.87 3.34
CA THR A 16 6.70 25.44 3.34
C THR A 16 6.84 24.83 1.95
N VAL A 17 7.33 23.59 1.90
CA VAL A 17 7.36 22.76 0.70
C VAL A 17 6.63 21.46 0.97
N LEU A 18 5.75 21.08 0.07
CA LEU A 18 5.10 19.77 0.05
C LEU A 18 5.86 18.84 -0.89
N VAL A 19 6.28 17.70 -0.39
CA VAL A 19 6.82 16.60 -1.22
C VAL A 19 5.81 15.47 -1.26
N ASP A 20 5.27 15.24 -2.45
CA ASP A 20 4.33 14.17 -2.74
C ASP A 20 5.08 13.00 -3.38
N THR A 21 5.12 11.86 -2.73
CA THR A 21 5.84 10.67 -3.21
C THR A 21 5.01 9.76 -4.12
N GLY A 22 3.79 10.17 -4.47
CA GLY A 22 2.90 9.42 -5.35
C GLY A 22 2.17 8.25 -4.69
N LEU A 23 2.14 8.19 -3.35
CA LEU A 23 1.52 7.07 -2.61
C LEU A 23 0.04 6.90 -2.89
N TYR A 24 -0.70 7.99 -3.08
CA TYR A 24 -2.12 7.93 -3.43
C TYR A 24 -2.35 7.18 -4.74
N GLU A 25 -1.65 7.57 -5.81
CA GLU A 25 -1.77 6.91 -7.11
C GLU A 25 -1.16 5.50 -7.11
N GLY A 26 -0.07 5.27 -6.38
CA GLY A 26 0.49 3.95 -6.17
C GLY A 26 -0.53 2.98 -5.56
N SER A 27 -1.28 3.43 -4.55
CA SER A 27 -2.34 2.64 -3.93
C SER A 27 -3.50 2.34 -4.88
N ARG A 28 -3.89 3.33 -5.69
CA ARG A 28 -4.90 3.15 -6.75
C ARG A 28 -4.44 2.12 -7.78
N GLU A 29 -3.18 2.16 -8.17
CA GLU A 29 -2.62 1.22 -9.15
C GLU A 29 -2.61 -0.22 -8.64
N CYS A 30 -2.36 -0.45 -7.34
CA CYS A 30 -2.52 -1.77 -6.72
C CYS A 30 -3.90 -2.36 -6.97
N VAL A 31 -4.95 -1.59 -6.68
CA VAL A 31 -6.34 -2.03 -6.86
C VAL A 31 -6.66 -2.25 -8.35
N ARG A 32 -6.22 -1.35 -9.23
CA ARG A 32 -6.40 -1.51 -10.69
C ARG A 32 -5.73 -2.79 -11.20
N HIS A 33 -4.48 -3.05 -10.77
CA HIS A 33 -3.74 -4.25 -11.16
C HIS A 33 -4.45 -5.52 -10.71
N LEU A 34 -4.84 -5.59 -9.43
CA LEU A 34 -5.57 -6.73 -8.89
C LEU A 34 -6.92 -6.95 -9.61
N SER A 35 -7.66 -5.87 -9.85
CA SER A 35 -8.93 -5.94 -10.58
C SER A 35 -8.78 -6.39 -12.03
N LYS A 36 -7.73 -5.95 -12.74
CA LYS A 36 -7.38 -6.44 -14.09
C LYS A 36 -7.04 -7.93 -14.09
N ASN A 37 -6.50 -8.43 -12.99
CA ASN A 37 -6.20 -9.85 -12.79
C ASN A 37 -7.40 -10.67 -12.29
N GLY A 38 -8.58 -10.06 -12.14
CA GLY A 38 -9.82 -10.73 -11.76
C GLY A 38 -10.18 -10.65 -10.28
N CYS A 39 -9.35 -10.06 -9.42
CA CYS A 39 -9.67 -9.91 -8.00
C CYS A 39 -10.82 -8.93 -7.77
N ARG A 40 -11.70 -9.23 -6.80
CA ARG A 40 -12.88 -8.42 -6.45
C ARG A 40 -13.10 -8.27 -4.96
N ASN A 41 -12.49 -9.13 -4.14
CA ASN A 41 -12.73 -9.18 -2.70
C ASN A 41 -11.41 -8.96 -1.95
N PHE A 42 -11.22 -7.74 -1.47
CA PHE A 42 -9.95 -7.27 -0.92
C PHE A 42 -9.93 -7.32 0.60
N ILE A 43 -8.74 -7.56 1.18
CA ILE A 43 -8.38 -7.16 2.54
C ILE A 43 -7.37 -6.02 2.44
N TYR A 44 -7.50 -5.02 3.29
CA TYR A 44 -6.48 -4.00 3.50
C TYR A 44 -5.81 -4.20 4.87
N LEU A 45 -4.48 -4.37 4.87
CA LEU A 45 -3.69 -4.45 6.10
C LEU A 45 -3.07 -3.09 6.38
N ASP A 46 -3.54 -2.45 7.44
CA ASP A 46 -3.00 -1.18 7.94
C ASP A 46 -1.78 -1.43 8.84
N LYS A 47 -1.04 -0.37 9.15
CA LYS A 47 0.11 -0.42 10.07
C LYS A 47 -0.27 -0.96 11.46
N LEU A 48 0.73 -1.47 12.16
CA LEU A 48 0.59 -1.80 13.58
C LEU A 48 0.42 -0.53 14.44
N GLY A 49 -0.21 -0.68 15.59
CA GLY A 49 -0.50 0.40 16.53
C GLY A 49 -1.70 1.25 16.11
N LYS A 50 -1.72 2.50 16.53
CA LYS A 50 -2.88 3.39 16.29
C LYS A 50 -3.08 3.65 14.80
N PRO A 51 -4.31 3.49 14.27
CA PRO A 51 -4.65 3.89 12.92
C PRO A 51 -4.33 5.37 12.67
N CYS A 52 -4.03 5.70 11.43
CA CYS A 52 -3.85 7.09 11.01
C CYS A 52 -5.11 7.56 10.28
N ASP A 53 -5.79 8.57 10.82
CA ASP A 53 -7.03 9.08 10.22
C ASP A 53 -6.82 9.77 8.85
N ARG A 54 -5.57 10.18 8.57
CA ARG A 54 -5.18 10.83 7.31
C ARG A 54 -4.20 9.96 6.52
N ASP A 55 -4.59 8.70 6.32
CA ASP A 55 -3.77 7.75 5.57
C ASP A 55 -3.99 7.88 4.08
N ILE A 56 -2.99 8.42 3.39
CA ILE A 56 -3.05 8.62 1.93
C ILE A 56 -3.06 7.29 1.15
N HIS A 57 -2.45 6.24 1.69
CA HIS A 57 -2.51 4.90 1.10
C HIS A 57 -3.93 4.36 1.15
N LEU A 58 -4.54 4.37 2.35
CA LEU A 58 -5.90 3.91 2.55
C LEU A 58 -6.89 4.73 1.70
N LYS A 59 -6.70 6.05 1.62
CA LYS A 59 -7.54 6.91 0.78
C LYS A 59 -7.46 6.50 -0.69
N GLY A 60 -6.26 6.34 -1.24
CA GLY A 60 -6.09 5.89 -2.63
C GLY A 60 -6.71 4.52 -2.89
N PHE A 61 -6.55 3.58 -1.96
CA PHE A 61 -7.17 2.26 -2.02
C PHE A 61 -8.70 2.37 -2.05
N LEU A 62 -9.30 3.07 -1.09
CA LEU A 62 -10.77 3.18 -0.97
C LEU A 62 -11.39 3.90 -2.16
N ASP A 63 -10.78 4.99 -2.63
CA ASP A 63 -11.26 5.74 -3.78
C ASP A 63 -11.27 4.85 -5.05
N GLN A 64 -10.21 4.05 -5.26
CA GLN A 64 -10.16 3.16 -6.42
C GLN A 64 -11.12 1.99 -6.34
N VAL A 65 -11.30 1.41 -5.15
CA VAL A 65 -12.31 0.37 -4.89
C VAL A 65 -13.71 0.90 -5.22
N LYS A 66 -14.02 2.12 -4.77
CA LYS A 66 -15.27 2.81 -5.06
C LYS A 66 -15.47 3.08 -6.56
N ASP A 67 -14.44 3.61 -7.23
CA ASP A 67 -14.47 3.91 -8.68
C ASP A 67 -14.76 2.66 -9.54
N LEU A 68 -14.33 1.50 -9.08
CA LEU A 68 -14.57 0.21 -9.73
C LEU A 68 -15.90 -0.45 -9.32
N GLY A 69 -16.69 0.19 -8.45
CA GLY A 69 -17.94 -0.36 -7.94
C GLY A 69 -17.75 -1.62 -7.08
N ILE A 70 -16.57 -1.81 -6.48
CA ILE A 70 -16.27 -2.95 -5.63
C ILE A 70 -16.76 -2.65 -4.21
N VAL A 71 -17.47 -3.60 -3.61
CA VAL A 71 -17.90 -3.48 -2.21
C VAL A 71 -16.73 -3.81 -1.30
N PHE A 72 -16.43 -2.91 -0.37
CA PHE A 72 -15.42 -3.09 0.66
C PHE A 72 -16.03 -2.82 2.02
N ALA A 73 -16.18 -3.87 2.81
CA ALA A 73 -16.78 -3.79 4.14
C ALA A 73 -15.74 -3.35 5.18
N PRO A 74 -16.15 -2.62 6.24
CA PRO A 74 -15.23 -2.18 7.29
C PRO A 74 -14.38 -3.29 7.91
N GLU A 75 -14.93 -4.50 8.02
CA GLU A 75 -14.28 -5.69 8.58
C GLU A 75 -13.11 -6.18 7.72
N GLN A 76 -13.08 -5.81 6.44
CA GLN A 76 -12.00 -6.16 5.51
C GLN A 76 -10.77 -5.27 5.69
N LYS A 77 -10.86 -4.20 6.49
CA LYS A 77 -9.72 -3.43 6.96
C LYS A 77 -9.22 -3.98 8.29
N ILE A 78 -8.02 -4.55 8.31
CA ILE A 78 -7.35 -4.97 9.54
C ILE A 78 -6.45 -3.83 9.99
N SER A 79 -6.76 -3.21 11.13
CA SER A 79 -6.04 -2.09 11.73
C SER A 79 -6.02 -2.20 13.25
N GLY A 80 -5.20 -1.37 13.89
CA GLY A 80 -5.15 -1.29 15.35
C GLY A 80 -4.54 -2.51 16.03
N CYS A 81 -3.84 -3.40 15.31
CA CYS A 81 -3.14 -4.52 15.90
C CYS A 81 -1.91 -4.01 16.65
N GLU A 82 -1.71 -4.49 17.88
CA GLU A 82 -0.55 -4.10 18.69
C GLU A 82 0.74 -4.77 18.22
N ASN A 83 0.62 -5.98 17.66
CA ASN A 83 1.75 -6.78 17.24
C ASN A 83 1.40 -7.69 16.05
N ILE A 84 2.42 -8.33 15.48
CA ILE A 84 2.30 -9.23 14.31
C ILE A 84 1.41 -10.44 14.62
N LYS A 85 1.48 -11.00 15.82
CA LYS A 85 0.69 -12.17 16.20
C LYS A 85 -0.82 -11.88 16.14
N GLU A 86 -1.23 -10.75 16.67
CA GLU A 86 -2.63 -10.30 16.59
C GLU A 86 -3.07 -10.07 15.14
N LEU A 87 -2.20 -9.49 14.30
CA LEU A 87 -2.45 -9.31 12.88
C LEU A 87 -2.64 -10.68 12.17
N GLU A 88 -1.75 -11.67 12.45
CA GLU A 88 -1.87 -13.02 11.89
C GLU A 88 -3.19 -13.69 12.28
N GLU A 89 -3.59 -13.57 13.55
CA GLU A 89 -4.83 -14.15 14.08
C GLU A 89 -6.07 -13.53 13.43
N LYS A 90 -6.12 -12.19 13.33
CA LYS A 90 -7.22 -11.47 12.66
C LYS A 90 -7.31 -11.80 11.18
N LEU A 91 -6.16 -11.80 10.47
CA LEU A 91 -6.11 -12.12 9.05
C LEU A 91 -6.56 -13.55 8.78
N ARG A 92 -6.08 -14.51 9.55
CA ARG A 92 -6.51 -15.92 9.47
C ARG A 92 -8.01 -16.06 9.68
N SER A 93 -8.53 -15.50 10.78
CA SER A 93 -9.96 -15.55 11.09
C SER A 93 -10.83 -14.98 9.98
N LEU A 94 -10.40 -13.86 9.37
CA LEU A 94 -11.15 -13.24 8.27
C LEU A 94 -11.12 -14.11 7.01
N LEU A 95 -9.97 -14.69 6.67
CA LEU A 95 -9.83 -15.60 5.52
C LEU A 95 -10.58 -16.93 5.70
N GLU A 96 -10.75 -17.41 6.94
CA GLU A 96 -11.56 -18.60 7.28
C GLU A 96 -13.05 -18.31 7.17
N LYS A 97 -13.49 -17.15 7.65
CA LYS A 97 -14.92 -16.73 7.64
C LYS A 97 -15.41 -16.35 6.24
N ASN A 98 -14.51 -15.87 5.39
CA ASN A 98 -14.87 -15.38 4.05
C ASN A 98 -13.96 -15.96 2.98
N SER A 99 -14.38 -17.10 2.42
CA SER A 99 -13.63 -17.81 1.37
C SER A 99 -13.60 -17.06 0.03
N SER A 100 -14.44 -16.04 -0.16
CA SER A 100 -14.46 -15.24 -1.39
C SER A 100 -13.33 -14.21 -1.47
N ILE A 101 -12.61 -13.98 -0.38
CA ILE A 101 -11.47 -13.06 -0.37
C ILE A 101 -10.37 -13.59 -1.28
N ASP A 102 -9.97 -12.77 -2.25
CA ASP A 102 -9.06 -13.13 -3.33
C ASP A 102 -7.80 -12.25 -3.41
N ALA A 103 -7.73 -11.17 -2.62
CA ALA A 103 -6.55 -10.32 -2.58
C ALA A 103 -6.31 -9.65 -1.21
N VAL A 104 -5.03 -9.43 -0.90
CA VAL A 104 -4.56 -8.64 0.24
C VAL A 104 -3.71 -7.49 -0.28
N VAL A 105 -4.03 -6.27 0.12
CA VAL A 105 -3.22 -5.08 -0.08
C VAL A 105 -2.68 -4.66 1.29
N ALA A 106 -1.37 -4.72 1.45
CA ALA A 106 -0.71 -4.36 2.70
C ALA A 106 -0.03 -2.99 2.58
N ARG A 107 -0.08 -2.21 3.64
CA ARG A 107 0.53 -0.88 3.70
C ARG A 107 2.06 -0.90 3.59
N TYR A 108 2.70 -2.02 3.97
CA TYR A 108 4.15 -2.22 3.94
C TYR A 108 4.47 -3.64 3.48
N ASP A 109 5.67 -3.85 2.93
CA ASP A 109 6.13 -5.15 2.47
C ASP A 109 6.25 -6.17 3.61
N GLU A 110 6.61 -5.73 4.82
CA GLU A 110 6.67 -6.63 5.99
C GLU A 110 5.30 -7.19 6.35
N LEU A 111 4.23 -6.38 6.25
CA LEU A 111 2.87 -6.86 6.51
C LEU A 111 2.38 -7.77 5.38
N ALA A 112 2.80 -7.51 4.14
CA ALA A 112 2.54 -8.40 3.02
C ALA A 112 3.26 -9.75 3.21
N ALA A 113 4.50 -9.75 3.73
CA ALA A 113 5.22 -10.98 4.06
C ALA A 113 4.51 -11.80 5.14
N VAL A 114 3.90 -11.13 6.13
CA VAL A 114 3.03 -11.78 7.12
C VAL A 114 1.82 -12.43 6.42
N ALA A 115 1.17 -11.72 5.48
CA ALA A 115 0.04 -12.26 4.73
C ALA A 115 0.44 -13.49 3.89
N LEU A 116 1.61 -13.49 3.25
CA LEU A 116 2.15 -14.66 2.55
C LEU A 116 2.37 -15.85 3.50
N SER A 117 2.90 -15.58 4.70
CA SER A 117 3.10 -16.61 5.73
C SER A 117 1.77 -17.22 6.20
N VAL A 118 0.75 -16.38 6.43
CA VAL A 118 -0.60 -16.84 6.81
C VAL A 118 -1.22 -17.67 5.69
N ALA A 119 -1.18 -17.19 4.44
CA ALA A 119 -1.69 -17.92 3.29
C ALA A 119 -1.06 -19.33 3.19
N ARG A 120 0.28 -19.40 3.30
CA ARG A 120 1.01 -20.69 3.28
C ARG A 120 0.58 -21.62 4.42
N LYS A 121 0.46 -21.11 5.67
CA LYS A 121 0.00 -21.88 6.85
C LYS A 121 -1.41 -22.42 6.65
N MET A 122 -2.25 -21.72 5.86
CA MET A 122 -3.62 -22.14 5.50
C MET A 122 -3.71 -23.02 4.25
N GLY A 123 -2.59 -23.34 3.61
CA GLY A 123 -2.55 -24.12 2.37
C GLY A 123 -3.07 -23.37 1.13
N LYS A 124 -3.24 -22.05 1.20
CA LYS A 124 -3.65 -21.23 0.06
C LYS A 124 -2.48 -21.00 -0.88
N LYS A 125 -2.72 -21.17 -2.18
CA LYS A 125 -1.74 -20.88 -3.23
C LYS A 125 -1.74 -19.39 -3.55
N VAL A 126 -0.56 -18.77 -3.52
CA VAL A 126 -0.34 -17.40 -3.98
C VAL A 126 0.39 -17.49 -5.32
N PRO A 127 -0.13 -16.88 -6.41
CA PRO A 127 -1.26 -15.94 -6.46
C PRO A 127 -2.63 -16.57 -6.73
N ASP A 128 -2.73 -17.88 -6.96
CA ASP A 128 -3.94 -18.53 -7.52
C ASP A 128 -5.18 -18.36 -6.63
N ASP A 129 -5.06 -18.69 -5.33
CA ASP A 129 -6.17 -18.56 -4.37
C ASP A 129 -6.22 -17.15 -3.76
N LEU A 130 -5.05 -16.54 -3.51
CA LEU A 130 -4.91 -15.25 -2.86
C LEU A 130 -3.78 -14.44 -3.49
N SER A 131 -4.06 -13.28 -4.07
CA SER A 131 -3.03 -12.34 -4.51
C SER A 131 -2.59 -11.45 -3.35
N VAL A 132 -1.31 -11.08 -3.30
CA VAL A 132 -0.77 -10.22 -2.22
C VAL A 132 0.08 -9.11 -2.82
N ILE A 133 -0.18 -7.86 -2.40
CA ILE A 133 0.63 -6.68 -2.76
C ILE A 133 1.11 -5.99 -1.49
N GLY A 134 2.38 -5.57 -1.49
CA GLY A 134 3.00 -4.73 -0.48
C GLY A 134 3.27 -3.31 -0.96
N PHE A 135 4.02 -2.56 -0.16
CA PHE A 135 4.48 -1.20 -0.44
C PHE A 135 5.90 -1.01 0.05
N ASP A 136 6.65 -0.11 -0.62
CA ASP A 136 7.99 0.41 -0.36
C ASP A 136 9.13 -0.27 -1.14
N ASN A 137 8.89 -1.40 -1.80
CA ASN A 137 9.90 -2.19 -2.49
C ASN A 137 11.13 -2.44 -1.61
N ASP A 138 10.87 -2.79 -0.34
CA ASP A 138 11.94 -3.10 0.60
C ASP A 138 12.60 -4.44 0.30
N PHE A 139 13.80 -4.63 0.86
CA PHE A 139 14.62 -5.82 0.66
C PHE A 139 13.83 -7.13 0.77
N ILE A 140 12.94 -7.23 1.74
CA ILE A 140 12.13 -8.43 1.99
C ILE A 140 11.28 -8.83 0.78
N SER A 141 10.85 -7.88 -0.05
CA SER A 141 9.97 -8.14 -1.21
C SER A 141 10.58 -9.11 -2.24
N ASN A 142 11.91 -9.15 -2.34
CA ASN A 142 12.63 -10.03 -3.25
C ASN A 142 12.95 -11.40 -2.65
N TYR A 143 12.91 -11.54 -1.31
CA TYR A 143 13.40 -12.73 -0.60
C TYR A 143 12.29 -13.58 0.00
N VAL A 144 11.04 -13.11 -0.03
CA VAL A 144 9.87 -13.94 0.30
C VAL A 144 9.51 -14.84 -0.90
N SER A 145 8.81 -15.95 -0.62
CA SER A 145 8.33 -16.85 -1.67
C SER A 145 6.81 -17.04 -1.54
N PRO A 146 6.06 -16.72 -2.61
CA PRO A 146 6.49 -16.14 -3.89
C PRO A 146 7.04 -14.73 -3.73
N ALA A 147 7.89 -14.26 -4.69
CA ALA A 147 8.43 -12.91 -4.69
C ALA A 147 7.30 -11.87 -4.73
N LEU A 148 7.40 -10.83 -3.89
CA LEU A 148 6.29 -9.93 -3.59
C LEU A 148 6.17 -8.81 -4.64
N THR A 149 4.99 -8.70 -5.26
CA THR A 149 4.56 -7.51 -5.99
C THR A 149 4.39 -6.36 -5.00
N THR A 150 4.97 -5.21 -5.31
CA THR A 150 5.03 -4.07 -4.39
C THR A 150 5.01 -2.74 -5.15
N VAL A 151 4.79 -1.65 -4.44
CA VAL A 151 4.90 -0.29 -4.98
C VAL A 151 6.23 0.31 -4.56
N GLU A 152 7.00 0.74 -5.55
CA GLU A 152 8.27 1.43 -5.35
C GLU A 152 8.06 2.94 -5.33
N ILE A 153 8.59 3.60 -4.31
CA ILE A 153 8.79 5.04 -4.26
C ILE A 153 10.27 5.34 -4.52
N GLN A 154 10.54 6.42 -5.24
CA GLN A 154 11.91 6.86 -5.60
C GLN A 154 12.59 7.49 -4.37
N LYS A 155 12.91 6.64 -3.34
CA LYS A 155 13.38 7.10 -2.01
C LYS A 155 14.58 8.04 -2.09
N GLU A 156 15.54 7.75 -2.96
CA GLU A 156 16.77 8.54 -3.11
C GLU A 156 16.49 9.90 -3.75
N GLU A 157 15.72 9.94 -4.84
CA GLU A 157 15.33 11.19 -5.51
C GLU A 157 14.44 12.05 -4.62
N VAL A 158 13.52 11.44 -3.88
CA VAL A 158 12.68 12.12 -2.89
C VAL A 158 13.55 12.76 -1.80
N ALA A 159 14.49 12.00 -1.23
CA ALA A 159 15.38 12.50 -0.19
C ALA A 159 16.27 13.64 -0.69
N LYS A 160 16.84 13.51 -1.89
CA LYS A 160 17.67 14.54 -2.53
C LYS A 160 16.88 15.83 -2.75
N SER A 161 15.71 15.73 -3.41
CA SER A 161 14.88 16.90 -3.72
C SER A 161 14.34 17.57 -2.45
N ALA A 162 13.99 16.78 -1.43
CA ALA A 162 13.58 17.31 -0.12
C ALA A 162 14.71 18.12 0.54
N MET A 163 15.95 17.62 0.48
CA MET A 163 17.10 18.31 1.03
C MET A 163 17.42 19.59 0.25
N GLU A 164 17.41 19.54 -1.08
CA GLU A 164 17.62 20.70 -1.94
C GLU A 164 16.58 21.79 -1.67
N ALA A 165 15.29 21.42 -1.57
CA ALA A 165 14.23 22.35 -1.23
C ALA A 165 14.43 22.98 0.16
N LEU A 166 14.86 22.19 1.15
CA LEU A 166 15.14 22.69 2.49
C LEU A 166 16.30 23.71 2.50
N LEU A 167 17.37 23.42 1.75
CA LEU A 167 18.51 24.33 1.62
C LEU A 167 18.12 25.63 0.91
N SER A 168 17.29 25.57 -0.13
CA SER A 168 16.76 26.75 -0.81
C SER A 168 15.91 27.62 0.12
N LEU A 169 15.06 27.00 0.94
CA LEU A 169 14.28 27.72 1.96
C LEU A 169 15.20 28.44 2.99
N ILE A 170 16.30 27.79 3.40
CA ILE A 170 17.28 28.39 4.35
C ILE A 170 17.98 29.60 3.73
N ARG A 171 18.28 29.55 2.43
CA ARG A 171 18.98 30.63 1.70
C ARG A 171 18.04 31.73 1.24
N HIS A 172 16.73 31.58 1.48
CA HIS A 172 15.69 32.46 0.94
C HIS A 172 15.68 32.53 -0.59
N ASP A 173 16.12 31.44 -1.25
CA ASP A 173 16.02 31.28 -2.69
C ASP A 173 14.59 30.87 -3.06
N GLY A 174 14.19 31.13 -4.30
CA GLY A 174 12.89 30.64 -4.80
C GLY A 174 12.85 29.12 -4.82
N VAL A 175 11.78 28.55 -4.28
CA VAL A 175 11.55 27.10 -4.28
C VAL A 175 10.12 26.77 -4.67
N ASP A 176 9.94 25.70 -5.42
CA ASP A 176 8.61 25.20 -5.74
C ASP A 176 7.90 24.74 -4.47
N LYS A 177 6.70 25.26 -4.24
CA LYS A 177 5.88 24.91 -3.06
C LYS A 177 5.43 23.45 -3.05
N LYS A 178 5.46 22.77 -4.23
CA LYS A 178 5.09 21.37 -4.37
C LYS A 178 6.05 20.64 -5.31
N ILE A 179 6.65 19.58 -4.81
CA ILE A 179 7.47 18.63 -5.57
C ILE A 179 6.72 17.30 -5.61
N SER A 180 6.49 16.73 -6.80
CA SER A 180 5.70 15.51 -6.94
C SER A 180 6.51 14.41 -7.65
N PHE A 181 6.44 13.22 -7.10
CA PHE A 181 7.03 12.00 -7.64
C PHE A 181 5.95 10.99 -8.02
N THR A 182 6.30 10.05 -8.89
CA THR A 182 5.41 8.98 -9.30
C THR A 182 5.86 7.66 -8.66
N ALA A 183 4.98 7.03 -7.89
CA ALA A 183 5.20 5.67 -7.40
C ALA A 183 4.99 4.67 -8.55
N ARG A 184 5.74 3.55 -8.55
CA ARG A 184 5.71 2.52 -9.59
C ARG A 184 5.31 1.17 -9.01
N LEU A 185 4.41 0.46 -9.69
CA LEU A 185 4.12 -0.92 -9.35
C LEU A 185 5.21 -1.84 -9.92
N VAL A 186 5.89 -2.59 -9.04
CA VAL A 186 6.87 -3.62 -9.37
C VAL A 186 6.19 -4.96 -9.29
N ILE A 187 5.81 -5.51 -10.46
CA ILE A 187 5.08 -6.78 -10.54
C ILE A 187 6.05 -7.95 -10.38
N ARG A 188 5.70 -8.89 -9.48
CA ARG A 188 6.41 -10.13 -9.21
C ARG A 188 5.43 -11.31 -9.14
N GLU A 189 5.79 -12.37 -8.43
CA GLU A 189 5.06 -13.65 -8.41
C GLU A 189 3.82 -13.66 -7.52
N SER A 190 3.72 -12.75 -6.55
CA SER A 190 2.61 -12.76 -5.57
C SER A 190 1.28 -12.26 -6.12
N THR A 191 1.24 -11.83 -7.39
CA THR A 191 0.02 -11.47 -8.12
C THR A 191 0.01 -12.09 -9.51
N GLY A 192 -1.18 -12.48 -10.00
CA GLY A 192 -1.33 -13.11 -11.30
C GLY A 192 -2.79 -13.12 -11.73
N LYS A 193 -3.05 -13.54 -12.97
CA LYS A 193 -4.41 -13.70 -13.48
C LYS A 193 -5.11 -14.83 -12.75
N LYS A 194 -6.29 -14.55 -12.21
CA LYS A 194 -7.18 -15.58 -11.67
C LYS A 194 -7.76 -16.41 -12.81
N CYS A 195 -7.40 -17.68 -12.88
CA CYS A 195 -8.06 -18.62 -13.75
C CYS A 195 -9.35 -19.08 -13.07
N TYR A 196 -10.47 -18.45 -13.37
CA TYR A 196 -11.79 -18.96 -12.99
C TYR A 196 -12.13 -20.15 -13.91
N CYS A 197 -11.46 -21.28 -13.74
CA CYS A 197 -11.98 -22.55 -14.26
C CYS A 197 -13.24 -22.86 -13.45
N LYS A 198 -14.41 -22.57 -14.03
CA LYS A 198 -15.67 -23.10 -13.52
C LYS A 198 -15.57 -24.63 -13.52
N GLN A 199 -15.52 -25.26 -12.36
CA GLN A 199 -15.89 -26.64 -12.17
C GLN A 199 -17.40 -26.77 -12.24
#